data_2da4689e1142ae0a0f721aa46249e255
#
_entry.id   2da4689e1142ae0a0f721aa46249e255
#
_cell.length_a   1.000
_cell.length_b   1.000
_cell.length_c   1.000
_cell.angle_alpha   90.00
_cell.angle_beta   90.00
_cell.angle_gamma   90.00
#
_symmetry.space_group_name_H-M   'P 1'
#
loop_
_entity.id
_entity.type
_entity.pdbx_description
1 polymer ?
#
loop_
_entity_poly.entity_id
_entity_poly.type
_entity_poly.pdbx_seq_one_letter_code
_entity_poly.pdbx_strand_id
1 'polypeptide(L)'
;MTINEKILSNKDLNISDWELDFYSRPIIEKNGKKRWELIISSSKNFETEKIFLWNKICPANEVNSIWLTKALNEALKDAERKGWAKPLKIRFWRASMKSIIKKSIENIGIEALVSRRTYELFDRIEFLEKEIYPLESGYVRGVLAPTFTSNILNDPNPLPEAVRGDALTISEISIEELKSAQNWPIEFGDIFPIQNSIKNENLVPGLRLFSKDRSLALAAWFSSLEPVKLLIKQNQLILEASEDDKWLVTDLQEKDAKELNDKFTQTKKDSCGYQFISIQSTPFVEKFAGFWILKAVSYTHLTLPTKRIV
;
A
#
# COMPACT_ATOMS: atom_id res chain seq x y z
N MET A 1 -26.82 32.86 -22.59
CA MET A 1 -25.86 32.07 -21.82
C MET A 1 -25.45 30.89 -22.68
N THR A 2 -24.29 30.98 -23.22
CA THR A 2 -23.77 30.17 -24.32
C THR A 2 -23.27 28.80 -23.80
N ILE A 3 -23.57 27.78 -24.56
CA ILE A 3 -23.23 26.35 -24.35
C ILE A 3 -21.70 26.06 -24.23
N ASN A 4 -20.86 27.11 -24.31
CA ASN A 4 -19.40 27.02 -24.34
C ASN A 4 -18.68 26.98 -22.97
N GLU A 5 -19.40 27.02 -21.85
CA GLU A 5 -18.74 26.96 -20.51
C GLU A 5 -18.73 25.58 -19.86
N LYS A 6 -19.16 24.53 -20.55
CA LYS A 6 -19.22 23.16 -19.99
C LYS A 6 -18.24 22.16 -20.58
N ILE A 7 -17.31 22.61 -21.41
CA ILE A 7 -16.18 21.80 -21.86
C ILE A 7 -14.90 22.40 -21.27
N LEU A 8 -14.84 22.54 -19.95
CA LEU A 8 -13.56 22.41 -19.26
C LEU A 8 -13.13 20.96 -19.51
N SER A 9 -12.17 20.83 -20.41
CA SER A 9 -11.67 19.57 -20.87
C SER A 9 -11.28 18.69 -19.68
N ASN A 10 -11.64 17.41 -19.70
CA ASN A 10 -11.15 16.36 -18.79
C ASN A 10 -9.61 16.25 -18.75
N LYS A 11 -8.90 17.14 -19.43
CA LYS A 11 -7.43 17.18 -19.52
C LYS A 11 -6.73 17.82 -18.33
N ASP A 12 -7.44 18.54 -17.47
CA ASP A 12 -6.81 19.30 -16.36
C ASP A 12 -7.15 18.73 -14.97
N LEU A 13 -7.87 17.61 -14.88
CA LEU A 13 -8.21 17.00 -13.60
C LEU A 13 -7.12 16.02 -13.17
N ASN A 14 -6.71 16.10 -11.91
CA ASN A 14 -5.84 15.10 -11.32
C ASN A 14 -6.59 13.76 -11.19
N ILE A 15 -6.13 12.73 -11.87
CA ILE A 15 -6.72 11.39 -11.84
C ILE A 15 -5.87 10.52 -10.91
N SER A 16 -6.49 9.85 -9.95
CA SER A 16 -5.83 8.89 -9.10
C SER A 16 -6.83 7.96 -8.42
N ASP A 17 -6.43 6.74 -8.13
CA ASP A 17 -7.15 5.87 -7.21
C ASP A 17 -7.10 6.45 -5.80
N TRP A 18 -8.04 6.06 -4.95
CA TRP A 18 -8.06 6.45 -3.55
C TRP A 18 -7.72 5.29 -2.63
N GLU A 19 -7.21 5.64 -1.47
CA GLU A 19 -6.90 4.75 -0.36
C GLU A 19 -7.73 5.21 0.84
N LEU A 20 -8.39 4.27 1.54
CA LEU A 20 -9.36 4.57 2.57
C LEU A 20 -9.12 3.78 3.85
N ASP A 21 -9.18 4.46 4.98
CA ASP A 21 -9.33 3.85 6.30
C ASP A 21 -10.51 4.44 7.06
N PHE A 22 -11.37 3.57 7.57
CA PHE A 22 -12.49 3.94 8.44
C PHE A 22 -12.42 3.11 9.71
N TYR A 23 -11.86 3.71 10.78
CA TYR A 23 -11.63 3.00 12.04
C TYR A 23 -11.55 3.93 13.25
N SER A 24 -11.51 3.33 14.45
CA SER A 24 -11.34 4.06 15.70
C SER A 24 -9.90 4.57 15.87
N ARG A 25 -9.77 5.74 16.49
CA ARG A 25 -8.47 6.40 16.75
C ARG A 25 -8.14 6.38 18.26
N PRO A 26 -6.87 6.62 18.65
CA PRO A 26 -6.44 6.59 20.05
C PRO A 26 -6.89 7.84 20.83
N ILE A 27 -8.13 8.25 20.65
CA ILE A 27 -8.71 9.44 21.29
C ILE A 27 -10.04 9.05 21.91
N ILE A 28 -10.23 9.40 23.17
CA ILE A 28 -11.50 9.28 23.87
C ILE A 28 -12.22 10.61 23.81
N GLU A 29 -13.38 10.63 23.22
CA GLU A 29 -14.24 11.81 23.13
C GLU A 29 -14.89 12.15 24.49
N LYS A 30 -15.41 13.36 24.64
CA LYS A 30 -16.06 13.83 25.88
C LYS A 30 -17.17 12.91 26.40
N ASN A 31 -17.79 12.14 25.52
CA ASN A 31 -18.83 11.15 25.86
C ASN A 31 -18.28 9.78 26.30
N GLY A 32 -16.96 9.66 26.49
CA GLY A 32 -16.28 8.43 26.91
C GLY A 32 -16.10 7.37 25.81
N LYS A 33 -16.49 7.64 24.56
CA LYS A 33 -16.35 6.72 23.45
C LYS A 33 -15.10 7.02 22.64
N LYS A 34 -14.53 5.97 22.00
CA LYS A 34 -13.42 6.15 21.05
C LYS A 34 -13.87 6.97 19.85
N ARG A 35 -12.99 7.87 19.38
CA ARG A 35 -13.16 8.58 18.12
C ARG A 35 -13.15 7.60 16.96
N TRP A 36 -14.09 7.73 16.05
CA TRP A 36 -14.07 7.09 14.74
C TRP A 36 -13.76 8.13 13.68
N GLU A 37 -12.96 7.75 12.72
CA GLU A 37 -12.54 8.69 11.67
C GLU A 37 -12.43 7.98 10.33
N LEU A 38 -12.96 8.64 9.30
CA LEU A 38 -12.71 8.31 7.92
C LEU A 38 -11.50 9.12 7.44
N ILE A 39 -10.49 8.45 6.93
CA ILE A 39 -9.32 9.05 6.30
C ILE A 39 -9.25 8.57 4.85
N ILE A 40 -9.04 9.51 3.93
CA ILE A 40 -8.88 9.26 2.50
C ILE A 40 -7.61 9.93 2.04
N SER A 41 -6.82 9.20 1.26
CA SER A 41 -5.68 9.71 0.50
C SER A 41 -5.82 9.30 -0.95
N SER A 42 -5.36 10.11 -1.90
CA SER A 42 -5.12 9.62 -3.26
C SER A 42 -3.82 8.82 -3.31
N SER A 43 -3.77 7.79 -4.13
CA SER A 43 -2.51 7.10 -4.45
C SER A 43 -1.60 8.00 -5.28
N LYS A 44 -0.28 7.84 -5.15
CA LYS A 44 0.69 8.51 -6.05
C LYS A 44 0.58 7.95 -7.47
N ASN A 45 0.73 8.84 -8.43
CA ASN A 45 0.90 8.48 -9.84
C ASN A 45 1.91 9.41 -10.52
N PHE A 46 2.28 9.12 -11.77
CA PHE A 46 3.25 9.92 -12.52
C PHE A 46 2.68 11.19 -13.15
N GLU A 47 1.35 11.37 -13.12
CA GLU A 47 0.69 12.52 -13.74
C GLU A 47 0.65 13.74 -12.81
N THR A 48 0.67 13.50 -11.49
CA THR A 48 0.66 14.57 -10.49
C THR A 48 1.44 14.22 -9.23
N GLU A 49 2.23 15.17 -8.76
CA GLU A 49 2.90 15.07 -7.44
C GLU A 49 1.95 15.42 -6.27
N LYS A 50 0.77 15.96 -6.59
CA LYS A 50 -0.20 16.35 -5.57
C LYS A 50 -0.86 15.12 -4.98
N ILE A 51 -1.14 15.18 -3.68
CA ILE A 51 -1.92 14.18 -2.95
C ILE A 51 -3.21 14.83 -2.46
N PHE A 52 -4.34 14.22 -2.78
CA PHE A 52 -5.61 14.56 -2.17
C PHE A 52 -5.67 13.94 -0.78
N LEU A 53 -5.89 14.74 0.23
CA LEU A 53 -6.11 14.29 1.60
C LEU A 53 -7.45 14.81 2.09
N TRP A 54 -8.22 13.93 2.71
CA TRP A 54 -9.50 14.27 3.30
C TRP A 54 -9.78 13.39 4.53
N ASN A 55 -10.35 13.97 5.56
CA ASN A 55 -10.75 13.22 6.73
C ASN A 55 -12.02 13.78 7.37
N LYS A 56 -12.76 12.91 8.05
CA LYS A 56 -13.99 13.28 8.77
C LYS A 56 -14.20 12.39 9.98
N ILE A 57 -14.49 13.03 11.12
CA ILE A 57 -14.85 12.33 12.36
C ILE A 57 -16.28 11.81 12.23
N CYS A 58 -16.46 10.55 12.62
CA CYS A 58 -17.75 9.87 12.67
C CYS A 58 -18.22 9.76 14.12
N PRO A 59 -19.44 10.15 14.45
CA PRO A 59 -20.03 9.86 15.76
C PRO A 59 -20.05 8.35 16.01
N ALA A 60 -19.63 7.92 17.22
CA ALA A 60 -19.49 6.50 17.52
C ALA A 60 -20.82 5.68 17.45
N ASN A 61 -21.96 6.33 17.46
CA ASN A 61 -23.29 5.73 17.26
C ASN A 61 -23.74 5.70 15.80
N GLU A 62 -22.98 6.32 14.88
CA GLU A 62 -23.28 6.38 13.45
C GLU A 62 -22.30 5.56 12.59
N VAL A 63 -21.52 4.68 13.20
CA VAL A 63 -20.56 3.83 12.49
C VAL A 63 -21.30 2.77 11.67
N ASN A 64 -21.70 3.15 10.47
CA ASN A 64 -22.46 2.32 9.55
C ASN A 64 -22.24 2.73 8.08
N SER A 65 -22.77 1.95 7.14
CA SER A 65 -22.61 2.21 5.71
C SER A 65 -23.38 3.45 5.22
N ILE A 66 -24.43 3.88 5.90
CA ILE A 66 -25.22 5.07 5.49
C ILE A 66 -24.39 6.32 5.75
N TRP A 67 -23.82 6.46 6.95
CA TRP A 67 -22.93 7.57 7.26
C TRP A 67 -21.71 7.60 6.34
N LEU A 68 -21.08 6.43 6.13
CA LEU A 68 -19.89 6.32 5.30
C LEU A 68 -20.18 6.68 3.83
N THR A 69 -21.30 6.23 3.27
CA THR A 69 -21.72 6.62 1.90
C THR A 69 -21.92 8.13 1.80
N LYS A 70 -22.54 8.76 2.81
CA LYS A 70 -22.71 10.23 2.84
C LYS A 70 -21.36 10.94 2.90
N ALA A 71 -20.45 10.50 3.77
CA ALA A 71 -19.13 11.07 3.93
C ALA A 71 -18.27 10.93 2.65
N LEU A 72 -18.36 9.79 1.95
CA LEU A 72 -17.70 9.57 0.66
C LEU A 72 -18.22 10.54 -0.43
N ASN A 73 -19.53 10.78 -0.48
CA ASN A 73 -20.09 11.77 -1.41
C ASN A 73 -19.63 13.21 -1.10
N GLU A 74 -19.45 13.54 0.17
CA GLU A 74 -18.87 14.83 0.58
C GLU A 74 -17.40 14.93 0.14
N ALA A 75 -16.62 13.86 0.33
CA ALA A 75 -15.23 13.80 -0.11
C ALA A 75 -15.09 13.96 -1.63
N LEU A 76 -15.97 13.31 -2.42
CA LEU A 76 -16.00 13.44 -3.88
C LEU A 76 -16.28 14.89 -4.32
N LYS A 77 -17.25 15.55 -3.70
CA LYS A 77 -17.56 16.97 -3.98
C LYS A 77 -16.40 17.89 -3.62
N ASP A 78 -15.68 17.59 -2.53
CA ASP A 78 -14.52 18.39 -2.14
C ASP A 78 -13.34 18.14 -3.09
N ALA A 79 -13.14 16.92 -3.52
CA ALA A 79 -12.14 16.53 -4.51
C ALA A 79 -12.38 17.23 -5.85
N GLU A 80 -13.61 17.23 -6.36
CA GLU A 80 -14.01 17.94 -7.59
C GLU A 80 -13.71 19.43 -7.49
N ARG A 81 -14.07 20.07 -6.37
CA ARG A 81 -13.75 21.50 -6.13
C ARG A 81 -12.25 21.80 -6.12
N LYS A 82 -11.43 20.80 -5.75
CA LYS A 82 -9.97 20.89 -5.72
C LYS A 82 -9.30 20.43 -7.02
N GLY A 83 -10.06 20.17 -8.07
CA GLY A 83 -9.55 19.78 -9.39
C GLY A 83 -9.15 18.30 -9.48
N TRP A 84 -9.81 17.42 -8.71
CA TRP A 84 -9.63 15.97 -8.79
C TRP A 84 -10.80 15.31 -9.52
N ALA A 85 -10.49 14.36 -10.36
CA ALA A 85 -11.50 13.48 -10.96
C ALA A 85 -12.03 12.47 -9.94
N LYS A 86 -13.19 11.90 -10.22
CA LYS A 86 -13.73 10.77 -9.48
C LYS A 86 -12.78 9.58 -9.66
N PRO A 87 -12.33 8.91 -8.57
CA PRO A 87 -11.45 7.75 -8.66
C PRO A 87 -12.18 6.57 -9.32
N LEU A 88 -11.43 5.73 -10.04
CA LEU A 88 -11.97 4.50 -10.62
C LEU A 88 -12.15 3.44 -9.55
N LYS A 89 -11.21 3.37 -8.60
CA LYS A 89 -11.25 2.42 -7.49
C LYS A 89 -10.79 3.05 -6.18
N ILE A 90 -11.26 2.46 -5.08
CA ILE A 90 -10.84 2.80 -3.72
C ILE A 90 -10.29 1.56 -3.05
N ARG A 91 -9.01 1.62 -2.65
CA ARG A 91 -8.33 0.56 -1.91
C ARG A 91 -8.57 0.71 -0.41
N PHE A 92 -8.77 -0.40 0.26
CA PHE A 92 -8.86 -0.47 1.73
C PHE A 92 -8.43 -1.84 2.23
N TRP A 93 -8.00 -1.94 3.48
CA TRP A 93 -7.39 -3.16 3.99
C TRP A 93 -8.06 -3.75 5.24
N ARG A 94 -8.91 -2.99 5.95
CA ARG A 94 -9.46 -3.45 7.24
C ARG A 94 -10.50 -4.55 7.08
N ALA A 95 -10.12 -5.78 7.41
CA ALA A 95 -11.01 -6.94 7.37
C ALA A 95 -12.25 -6.75 8.25
N SER A 96 -12.10 -6.20 9.47
CA SER A 96 -13.20 -5.95 10.40
C SER A 96 -14.24 -4.95 9.89
N MET A 97 -13.88 -4.09 8.96
CA MET A 97 -14.75 -3.07 8.37
C MET A 97 -15.12 -3.38 6.90
N LYS A 98 -14.67 -4.52 6.37
CA LYS A 98 -14.80 -4.89 4.94
C LYS A 98 -16.22 -4.71 4.41
N SER A 99 -17.21 -5.24 5.10
CA SER A 99 -18.63 -5.21 4.64
C SER A 99 -19.18 -3.78 4.57
N ILE A 100 -18.92 -2.96 5.60
CA ILE A 100 -19.39 -1.57 5.67
C ILE A 100 -18.70 -0.74 4.57
N ILE A 101 -17.39 -0.84 4.46
CA ILE A 101 -16.59 -0.07 3.50
C ILE A 101 -16.96 -0.46 2.07
N LYS A 102 -16.96 -1.76 1.74
CA LYS A 102 -17.28 -2.26 0.41
C LYS A 102 -18.66 -1.78 -0.04
N LYS A 103 -19.69 -2.01 0.78
CA LYS A 103 -21.07 -1.55 0.49
C LYS A 103 -21.14 -0.05 0.24
N SER A 104 -20.41 0.75 1.02
CA SER A 104 -20.46 2.21 0.90
C SER A 104 -19.80 2.71 -0.37
N ILE A 105 -18.69 2.10 -0.79
CA ILE A 105 -17.98 2.43 -2.03
C ILE A 105 -18.82 2.02 -3.25
N GLU A 106 -19.40 0.83 -3.24
CA GLU A 106 -20.27 0.33 -4.31
C GLU A 106 -21.53 1.20 -4.48
N ASN A 107 -22.10 1.70 -3.38
CA ASN A 107 -23.26 2.60 -3.41
C ASN A 107 -22.99 3.95 -4.13
N ILE A 108 -21.75 4.37 -4.25
CA ILE A 108 -21.37 5.58 -5.01
C ILE A 108 -20.84 5.27 -6.42
N GLY A 109 -20.96 4.00 -6.86
CA GLY A 109 -20.57 3.57 -8.20
C GLY A 109 -19.06 3.64 -8.44
N ILE A 110 -18.26 3.21 -7.45
CA ILE A 110 -16.81 3.09 -7.53
C ILE A 110 -16.43 1.63 -7.22
N GLU A 111 -15.36 1.14 -7.83
CA GLU A 111 -14.83 -0.19 -7.53
C GLU A 111 -14.22 -0.22 -6.13
N ALA A 112 -14.62 -1.19 -5.31
CA ALA A 112 -14.09 -1.41 -3.97
C ALA A 112 -13.04 -2.53 -4.01
N LEU A 113 -11.77 -2.19 -3.77
CA LEU A 113 -10.66 -3.14 -3.81
C LEU A 113 -10.09 -3.36 -2.41
N VAL A 114 -10.18 -4.59 -1.91
CA VAL A 114 -9.48 -4.98 -0.68
C VAL A 114 -8.01 -5.15 -1.02
N SER A 115 -7.17 -4.26 -0.49
CA SER A 115 -5.76 -4.21 -0.83
C SER A 115 -4.94 -3.61 0.31
N ARG A 116 -3.73 -4.12 0.50
CA ARG A 116 -2.73 -3.57 1.42
C ARG A 116 -1.79 -2.58 0.74
N ARG A 117 -1.95 -2.33 -0.57
CA ARG A 117 -1.21 -1.31 -1.32
C ARG A 117 -1.84 0.07 -1.10
N THR A 118 -1.84 0.52 0.15
CA THR A 118 -2.40 1.81 0.61
C THR A 118 -1.29 2.64 1.24
N TYR A 119 -0.24 2.94 0.45
CA TYR A 119 1.01 3.50 0.95
C TYR A 119 0.87 4.94 1.43
N GLU A 120 0.14 5.78 0.70
CA GLU A 120 -0.06 7.19 1.07
C GLU A 120 -0.97 7.33 2.29
N LEU A 121 -1.98 6.47 2.36
CA LEU A 121 -2.85 6.39 3.53
C LEU A 121 -2.06 6.00 4.78
N PHE A 122 -1.14 5.05 4.67
CA PHE A 122 -0.29 4.64 5.79
C PHE A 122 0.63 5.76 6.25
N ASP A 123 1.32 6.41 5.33
CA ASP A 123 2.17 7.57 5.65
C ASP A 123 1.34 8.65 6.37
N ARG A 124 0.09 8.86 5.92
CA ARG A 124 -0.83 9.81 6.58
C ARG A 124 -1.26 9.36 7.98
N ILE A 125 -1.63 8.10 8.16
CA ILE A 125 -2.01 7.57 9.49
C ILE A 125 -0.82 7.63 10.44
N GLU A 126 0.37 7.25 10.01
CA GLU A 126 1.59 7.32 10.81
C GLU A 126 1.89 8.75 11.25
N PHE A 127 1.76 9.72 10.35
CA PHE A 127 1.91 11.14 10.67
C PHE A 127 0.88 11.58 11.71
N LEU A 128 -0.38 11.21 11.57
CA LEU A 128 -1.43 11.56 12.53
C LEU A 128 -1.17 10.95 13.91
N GLU A 129 -0.73 9.69 13.96
CA GLU A 129 -0.44 8.98 15.21
C GLU A 129 0.80 9.50 15.93
N LYS A 130 1.80 9.99 15.21
CA LYS A 130 3.04 10.52 15.82
C LYS A 130 2.97 12.00 16.15
N GLU A 131 2.38 12.80 15.27
CA GLU A 131 2.50 14.25 15.33
C GLU A 131 1.21 14.96 15.74
N ILE A 132 0.03 14.41 15.46
CA ILE A 132 -1.24 15.10 15.64
C ILE A 132 -2.01 14.58 16.86
N TYR A 133 -2.34 13.28 16.89
CA TYR A 133 -3.15 12.72 17.97
C TYR A 133 -2.54 12.90 19.37
N PRO A 134 -1.21 12.82 19.58
CA PRO A 134 -0.63 13.04 20.90
C PRO A 134 -0.88 14.45 21.47
N LEU A 135 -1.16 15.42 20.62
CA LEU A 135 -1.44 16.80 21.02
C LEU A 135 -2.94 17.06 21.30
N GLU A 136 -3.79 16.09 20.95
CA GLU A 136 -5.24 16.26 21.12
C GLU A 136 -5.72 15.87 22.53
N SER A 137 -6.75 16.60 22.99
CA SER A 137 -7.43 16.26 24.24
C SER A 137 -8.11 14.90 24.12
N GLY A 138 -7.95 14.06 25.16
CA GLY A 138 -8.50 12.70 25.18
C GLY A 138 -7.59 11.64 24.53
N TYR A 139 -6.38 12.01 24.12
CA TYR A 139 -5.41 11.04 23.63
C TYR A 139 -5.04 9.99 24.69
N VAL A 140 -5.08 8.73 24.29
CA VAL A 140 -4.72 7.60 25.16
C VAL A 140 -3.47 6.90 24.58
N ARG A 141 -2.35 7.11 25.23
CA ARG A 141 -1.08 6.52 24.83
C ARG A 141 -1.13 4.99 24.85
N GLY A 142 -0.64 4.36 23.79
CA GLY A 142 -0.58 2.89 23.67
C GLY A 142 -1.88 2.22 23.22
N VAL A 143 -2.97 2.96 23.04
CA VAL A 143 -4.21 2.46 22.42
C VAL A 143 -4.13 2.76 20.92
N LEU A 144 -3.24 2.08 20.24
CA LEU A 144 -3.17 2.18 18.78
C LEU A 144 -4.34 1.45 18.14
N ALA A 145 -4.83 1.99 17.02
CA ALA A 145 -5.68 1.19 16.14
C ALA A 145 -4.88 -0.06 15.72
N PRO A 146 -5.51 -1.27 15.65
CA PRO A 146 -4.81 -2.43 15.16
C PRO A 146 -4.22 -2.10 13.78
N THR A 147 -2.91 -2.06 13.73
CA THR A 147 -2.17 -2.00 12.48
C THR A 147 -2.19 -3.38 11.82
N PHE A 148 -1.67 -3.50 10.61
CA PHE A 148 -1.40 -4.80 10.03
C PHE A 148 -0.49 -5.61 10.96
N THR A 149 -1.04 -6.26 11.92
CA THR A 149 -0.43 -7.49 12.37
C THR A 149 -0.68 -8.49 11.25
N SER A 150 0.29 -8.61 10.34
CA SER A 150 0.32 -9.83 9.54
C SER A 150 0.09 -10.94 10.54
N ASN A 151 -0.96 -11.75 10.34
CA ASN A 151 -1.18 -12.89 11.20
C ASN A 151 0.11 -13.71 11.20
N ILE A 152 0.92 -13.48 12.24
CA ILE A 152 2.27 -14.04 12.40
C ILE A 152 2.18 -15.57 12.49
N LEU A 153 0.96 -16.09 12.66
CA LEU A 153 0.65 -17.47 12.98
C LEU A 153 0.41 -18.36 11.75
N ASN A 154 0.15 -17.80 10.56
CA ASN A 154 -0.06 -18.62 9.38
C ASN A 154 1.27 -18.83 8.65
N ASP A 155 1.63 -20.07 8.45
CA ASP A 155 2.73 -20.45 7.58
C ASP A 155 2.43 -19.98 6.13
N PRO A 156 3.45 -19.55 5.37
CA PRO A 156 3.24 -19.15 4.00
C PRO A 156 2.85 -20.34 3.12
N ASN A 157 1.89 -20.11 2.22
CA ASN A 157 1.54 -21.11 1.22
C ASN A 157 2.70 -21.28 0.22
N PRO A 158 3.06 -22.49 -0.18
CA PRO A 158 4.05 -22.68 -1.22
C PRO A 158 3.53 -22.11 -2.55
N LEU A 159 4.42 -21.46 -3.31
CA LEU A 159 4.06 -21.07 -4.69
C LEU A 159 3.64 -22.31 -5.48
N PRO A 160 2.52 -22.27 -6.22
CA PRO A 160 2.14 -23.31 -7.15
C PRO A 160 3.27 -23.58 -8.14
N GLU A 161 3.51 -24.83 -8.51
CA GLU A 161 4.59 -25.22 -9.42
C GLU A 161 4.52 -24.45 -10.76
N ALA A 162 3.33 -24.26 -11.28
CA ALA A 162 3.09 -23.55 -12.53
C ALA A 162 3.58 -22.09 -12.53
N VAL A 163 3.73 -21.49 -11.34
CA VAL A 163 4.13 -20.08 -11.16
C VAL A 163 5.47 -19.92 -10.45
N ARG A 164 6.21 -20.99 -10.30
CA ARG A 164 7.64 -20.91 -9.96
C ARG A 164 8.43 -20.58 -11.20
N GLY A 165 9.36 -19.64 -11.09
CA GLY A 165 10.29 -19.36 -12.17
C GLY A 165 11.25 -20.52 -12.44
N ASP A 166 11.87 -20.55 -13.61
CA ASP A 166 12.93 -21.51 -13.93
C ASP A 166 14.21 -21.19 -13.13
N ALA A 167 14.38 -19.88 -12.80
CA ALA A 167 15.43 -19.37 -11.93
C ALA A 167 14.97 -18.13 -11.19
N LEU A 168 15.59 -17.85 -10.05
CA LEU A 168 15.42 -16.62 -9.30
C LEU A 168 16.78 -16.07 -8.84
N THR A 169 16.83 -14.75 -8.66
CA THR A 169 17.98 -14.10 -8.03
C THR A 169 17.51 -12.90 -7.21
N ILE A 170 18.21 -12.64 -6.14
CA ILE A 170 18.06 -11.43 -5.34
C ILE A 170 19.07 -10.43 -5.90
N SER A 171 18.61 -9.24 -6.22
CA SER A 171 19.46 -8.18 -6.79
C SER A 171 19.07 -6.82 -6.24
N GLU A 172 19.86 -5.85 -6.56
CA GLU A 172 19.64 -4.46 -6.18
C GLU A 172 19.53 -3.58 -7.42
N ILE A 173 18.75 -2.53 -7.34
CA ILE A 173 18.60 -1.50 -8.36
C ILE A 173 18.69 -0.14 -7.70
N SER A 174 19.27 0.85 -8.38
CA SER A 174 19.37 2.20 -7.83
C SER A 174 18.01 2.92 -7.82
N ILE A 175 17.85 3.88 -6.92
CA ILE A 175 16.69 4.78 -6.94
C ILE A 175 16.60 5.55 -8.26
N GLU A 176 17.73 5.92 -8.85
CA GLU A 176 17.78 6.58 -10.16
C GLU A 176 17.14 5.73 -11.26
N GLU A 177 17.53 4.46 -11.33
CA GLU A 177 16.93 3.52 -12.30
C GLU A 177 15.44 3.33 -12.04
N LEU A 178 15.02 3.14 -10.76
CA LEU A 178 13.60 3.00 -10.43
C LEU A 178 12.76 4.23 -10.80
N LYS A 179 13.31 5.45 -10.68
CA LYS A 179 12.61 6.67 -11.10
C LYS A 179 12.37 6.68 -12.62
N SER A 180 13.17 5.96 -13.40
CA SER A 180 13.00 5.83 -14.84
C SER A 180 12.03 4.70 -15.25
N ALA A 181 11.54 3.90 -14.31
CA ALA A 181 10.75 2.69 -14.59
C ALA A 181 9.46 2.96 -15.39
N GLN A 182 8.90 4.17 -15.32
CA GLN A 182 7.75 4.57 -16.15
C GLN A 182 8.00 4.49 -17.66
N ASN A 183 9.28 4.50 -18.08
CA ASN A 183 9.69 4.45 -19.47
C ASN A 183 10.09 3.04 -19.92
N TRP A 184 10.07 2.06 -19.04
CA TRP A 184 10.47 0.70 -19.36
C TRP A 184 9.37 -0.07 -20.07
N PRO A 185 9.72 -1.00 -20.96
CA PRO A 185 8.75 -1.88 -21.61
C PRO A 185 8.27 -2.96 -20.63
N ILE A 186 7.22 -2.66 -19.86
CA ILE A 186 6.62 -3.52 -18.86
C ILE A 186 5.21 -3.93 -19.33
N GLU A 187 4.93 -5.25 -19.36
CA GLU A 187 3.62 -5.77 -19.76
C GLU A 187 2.63 -5.80 -18.58
N PHE A 188 3.06 -6.32 -17.43
CA PHE A 188 2.29 -6.37 -16.19
C PHE A 188 3.05 -5.66 -15.08
N GLY A 189 2.34 -4.94 -14.22
CA GLY A 189 3.03 -4.33 -13.10
C GLY A 189 2.19 -3.31 -12.36
N ASP A 190 2.78 -2.82 -11.30
CA ASP A 190 2.27 -1.68 -10.55
C ASP A 190 3.47 -0.84 -10.10
N ILE A 191 3.68 0.25 -10.80
CA ILE A 191 4.76 1.20 -10.56
C ILE A 191 4.18 2.54 -10.13
N PHE A 192 4.86 3.22 -9.24
CA PHE A 192 4.46 4.52 -8.74
C PHE A 192 5.70 5.42 -8.52
N PRO A 193 5.54 6.75 -8.50
CA PRO A 193 6.65 7.68 -8.35
C PRO A 193 7.42 7.48 -7.05
N ILE A 194 8.74 7.43 -7.15
CA ILE A 194 9.63 7.44 -5.99
C ILE A 194 9.81 8.88 -5.48
N GLN A 195 9.84 9.05 -4.18
CA GLN A 195 10.02 10.37 -3.56
C GLN A 195 11.33 11.03 -3.99
N ASN A 196 11.25 12.29 -4.45
CA ASN A 196 12.42 13.05 -4.92
C ASN A 196 13.46 13.32 -3.83
N SER A 197 13.06 13.30 -2.55
CA SER A 197 13.95 13.49 -1.40
C SER A 197 14.92 12.33 -1.17
N ILE A 198 14.71 11.17 -1.79
CA ILE A 198 15.58 10.00 -1.63
C ILE A 198 16.75 10.13 -2.61
N LYS A 199 17.96 9.88 -2.11
CA LYS A 199 19.18 9.95 -2.91
C LYS A 199 19.17 8.93 -4.04
N ASN A 200 19.61 9.36 -5.22
CA ASN A 200 19.57 8.55 -6.44
C ASN A 200 20.47 7.32 -6.36
N GLU A 201 21.60 7.42 -5.65
CA GLU A 201 22.57 6.33 -5.48
C GLU A 201 22.13 5.24 -4.50
N ASN A 202 21.07 5.46 -3.71
CA ASN A 202 20.59 4.46 -2.78
C ASN A 202 20.10 3.22 -3.54
N LEU A 203 20.45 2.04 -3.01
CA LEU A 203 20.10 0.76 -3.62
C LEU A 203 18.81 0.22 -3.01
N VAL A 204 17.98 -0.35 -3.83
CA VAL A 204 16.71 -0.98 -3.49
C VAL A 204 16.81 -2.46 -3.78
N PRO A 205 16.67 -3.33 -2.75
CA PRO A 205 16.70 -4.77 -2.95
C PRO A 205 15.42 -5.30 -3.56
N GLY A 206 15.53 -6.36 -4.33
CA GLY A 206 14.37 -6.99 -4.93
C GLY A 206 14.62 -8.41 -5.40
N LEU A 207 13.54 -8.99 -5.88
CA LEU A 207 13.48 -10.33 -6.43
C LEU A 207 13.37 -10.27 -7.95
N ARG A 208 14.26 -10.97 -8.66
CA ARG A 208 14.14 -11.20 -10.10
C ARG A 208 13.80 -12.65 -10.35
N LEU A 209 12.72 -12.89 -11.05
CA LEU A 209 12.26 -14.20 -11.48
C LEU A 209 12.45 -14.34 -12.99
N PHE A 210 12.93 -15.47 -13.42
CA PHE A 210 13.16 -15.77 -14.83
C PHE A 210 12.37 -16.99 -15.24
N SER A 211 11.68 -16.93 -16.37
CA SER A 211 11.04 -18.08 -16.99
C SER A 211 11.01 -17.93 -18.50
N LYS A 212 11.74 -18.77 -19.21
CA LYS A 212 11.95 -18.68 -20.66
C LYS A 212 10.61 -18.68 -21.41
N ASP A 213 9.74 -19.61 -21.10
CA ASP A 213 8.53 -19.87 -21.88
C ASP A 213 7.24 -19.41 -21.17
N ARG A 214 7.31 -19.07 -19.87
CA ARG A 214 6.13 -18.78 -19.03
C ARG A 214 6.17 -17.39 -18.39
N SER A 215 7.12 -16.53 -18.75
CA SER A 215 7.28 -15.22 -18.08
C SER A 215 6.01 -14.37 -18.07
N LEU A 216 5.25 -14.32 -19.17
CA LEU A 216 3.98 -13.58 -19.23
C LEU A 216 2.88 -14.20 -18.35
N ALA A 217 2.74 -15.53 -18.35
CA ALA A 217 1.78 -16.21 -17.49
C ALA A 217 2.12 -16.02 -16.00
N LEU A 218 3.40 -16.09 -15.67
CA LEU A 218 3.91 -15.83 -14.34
C LEU A 218 3.61 -14.39 -13.92
N ALA A 219 3.87 -13.42 -14.77
CA ALA A 219 3.60 -12.02 -14.51
C ALA A 219 2.09 -11.73 -14.35
N ALA A 220 1.25 -12.32 -15.16
CA ALA A 220 -0.21 -12.21 -15.04
C ALA A 220 -0.70 -12.76 -13.69
N TRP A 221 -0.16 -13.90 -13.25
CA TRP A 221 -0.50 -14.46 -11.94
C TRP A 221 -0.05 -13.56 -10.79
N PHE A 222 1.19 -13.06 -10.81
CA PHE A 222 1.68 -12.10 -9.80
C PHE A 222 0.84 -10.82 -9.78
N SER A 223 0.40 -10.36 -10.95
CA SER A 223 -0.49 -9.19 -11.04
C SER A 223 -1.83 -9.44 -10.33
N SER A 224 -2.38 -10.66 -10.43
CA SER A 224 -3.62 -11.02 -9.75
C SER A 224 -3.50 -11.12 -8.22
N LEU A 225 -2.29 -11.38 -7.71
CA LEU A 225 -2.02 -11.41 -6.27
C LEU A 225 -1.88 -10.01 -5.65
N GLU A 226 -1.59 -9.00 -6.47
CA GLU A 226 -1.26 -7.66 -5.98
C GLU A 226 -0.11 -7.67 -4.95
N PRO A 227 1.16 -7.88 -5.36
CA PRO A 227 2.31 -7.94 -4.46
C PRO A 227 2.42 -6.72 -3.56
N VAL A 228 2.66 -6.90 -2.27
CA VAL A 228 2.73 -5.82 -1.28
C VAL A 228 4.14 -5.59 -0.77
N LYS A 229 4.80 -6.63 -0.31
CA LYS A 229 6.19 -6.57 0.17
C LYS A 229 6.85 -7.94 0.20
N LEU A 230 8.18 -7.92 0.19
CA LEU A 230 9.04 -9.07 0.49
C LEU A 230 9.49 -9.02 1.94
N LEU A 231 9.62 -10.17 2.57
CA LEU A 231 10.15 -10.29 3.93
C LEU A 231 10.91 -11.61 4.11
N ILE A 232 11.82 -11.62 5.08
CA ILE A 232 12.54 -12.81 5.51
C ILE A 232 12.00 -13.23 6.88
N LYS A 233 11.64 -14.50 7.00
CA LYS A 233 11.25 -15.11 8.27
C LYS A 233 11.74 -16.55 8.29
N GLN A 234 12.44 -16.96 9.37
CA GLN A 234 12.94 -18.33 9.54
C GLN A 234 13.66 -18.90 8.30
N ASN A 235 14.57 -18.08 7.73
CA ASN A 235 15.31 -18.41 6.50
C ASN A 235 14.43 -18.66 5.25
N GLN A 236 13.24 -18.09 5.25
CA GLN A 236 12.32 -18.14 4.11
C GLN A 236 12.13 -16.75 3.50
N LEU A 237 12.25 -16.65 2.18
CA LEU A 237 11.80 -15.48 1.43
C LEU A 237 10.30 -15.60 1.19
N ILE A 238 9.56 -14.67 1.73
CA ILE A 238 8.10 -14.66 1.70
C ILE A 238 7.62 -13.42 0.96
N LEU A 239 6.68 -13.61 0.06
CA LEU A 239 5.90 -12.55 -0.57
C LEU A 239 4.59 -12.37 0.19
N GLU A 240 4.33 -11.18 0.69
CA GLU A 240 2.99 -10.79 1.14
C GLU A 240 2.21 -10.14 -0.02
N ALA A 241 0.96 -10.57 -0.17
CA ALA A 241 0.03 -10.11 -1.19
C ALA A 241 -1.24 -9.48 -0.58
N SER A 242 -2.22 -9.11 -1.39
CA SER A 242 -3.30 -8.17 -1.08
C SER A 242 -4.14 -8.44 0.17
N GLU A 243 -4.63 -9.65 0.38
CA GLU A 243 -5.63 -9.94 1.43
C GLU A 243 -5.07 -10.69 2.67
N ASP A 244 -3.85 -10.57 3.08
CA ASP A 244 -3.18 -11.40 4.09
C ASP A 244 -2.58 -12.71 3.54
N ASP A 245 -2.55 -12.87 2.23
CA ASP A 245 -1.91 -14.00 1.59
C ASP A 245 -0.39 -13.90 1.73
N LYS A 246 0.21 -15.01 2.12
CA LYS A 246 1.65 -15.16 2.22
C LYS A 246 2.08 -16.35 1.36
N TRP A 247 3.06 -16.07 0.52
CA TRP A 247 3.58 -17.05 -0.40
C TRP A 247 5.05 -17.31 -0.12
N LEU A 248 5.41 -18.56 0.09
CA LEU A 248 6.80 -18.98 0.17
C LEU A 248 7.40 -18.92 -1.24
N VAL A 249 8.32 -17.99 -1.43
CA VAL A 249 9.05 -17.86 -2.70
C VAL A 249 10.16 -18.88 -2.79
N THR A 250 10.99 -18.95 -1.74
CA THR A 250 12.08 -19.93 -1.66
C THR A 250 12.59 -20.04 -0.22
N ASP A 251 13.17 -21.20 0.11
CA ASP A 251 14.01 -21.36 1.29
C ASP A 251 15.41 -20.80 1.00
N LEU A 252 16.03 -20.18 1.99
CA LEU A 252 17.34 -19.54 1.91
C LEU A 252 18.32 -20.25 2.85
N GLN A 253 19.59 -20.26 2.47
CA GLN A 253 20.64 -20.60 3.43
C GLN A 253 20.72 -19.51 4.50
N GLU A 254 21.09 -19.85 5.71
CA GLU A 254 21.12 -18.93 6.85
C GLU A 254 21.94 -17.66 6.59
N LYS A 255 23.08 -17.81 5.90
CA LYS A 255 23.93 -16.69 5.49
C LYS A 255 23.20 -15.73 4.57
N ASP A 256 22.54 -16.24 3.54
CA ASP A 256 21.82 -15.45 2.53
C ASP A 256 20.60 -14.78 3.15
N ALA A 257 19.89 -15.47 4.04
CA ALA A 257 18.76 -14.92 4.77
C ALA A 257 19.18 -13.74 5.65
N LYS A 258 20.31 -13.83 6.35
CA LYS A 258 20.84 -12.75 7.17
C LYS A 258 21.23 -11.55 6.32
N GLU A 259 22.02 -11.75 5.25
CA GLU A 259 22.44 -10.69 4.35
C GLU A 259 21.24 -9.94 3.73
N LEU A 260 20.25 -10.69 3.24
CA LEU A 260 19.06 -10.10 2.65
C LEU A 260 18.21 -9.33 3.67
N ASN A 261 18.07 -9.86 4.88
CA ASN A 261 17.36 -9.18 5.95
C ASN A 261 18.06 -7.87 6.37
N ASP A 262 19.39 -7.86 6.40
CA ASP A 262 20.18 -6.66 6.65
C ASP A 262 19.97 -5.61 5.55
N LYS A 263 19.96 -6.02 4.28
CA LYS A 263 19.64 -5.15 3.12
C LYS A 263 18.23 -4.58 3.22
N PHE A 264 17.22 -5.39 3.50
CA PHE A 264 15.84 -4.90 3.68
C PHE A 264 15.74 -3.92 4.85
N THR A 265 16.47 -4.15 5.93
CA THR A 265 16.51 -3.27 7.09
C THR A 265 17.18 -1.94 6.74
N GLN A 266 18.28 -1.98 5.99
CA GLN A 266 18.99 -0.79 5.54
C GLN A 266 18.14 0.06 4.60
N THR A 267 17.45 -0.60 3.64
CA THR A 267 16.55 0.09 2.70
C THR A 267 15.43 0.85 3.41
N LYS A 268 14.92 0.32 4.53
CA LYS A 268 13.91 1.04 5.34
C LYS A 268 14.42 2.37 5.86
N LYS A 269 15.70 2.46 6.19
CA LYS A 269 16.32 3.71 6.68
C LYS A 269 16.62 4.68 5.55
N ASP A 270 17.21 4.19 4.46
CA ASP A 270 17.83 5.02 3.44
C ASP A 270 16.88 5.30 2.26
N SER A 271 15.96 4.39 1.97
CA SER A 271 15.09 4.43 0.79
C SER A 271 13.61 4.24 1.15
N CYS A 272 13.18 4.61 2.35
CA CYS A 272 11.77 4.52 2.78
C CYS A 272 11.14 3.13 2.60
N GLY A 273 11.93 2.05 2.64
CA GLY A 273 11.47 0.68 2.56
C GLY A 273 11.08 0.21 1.16
N TYR A 274 11.51 0.90 0.09
CA TYR A 274 11.26 0.43 -1.26
C TYR A 274 11.91 -0.94 -1.52
N GLN A 275 11.21 -1.75 -2.31
CA GLN A 275 11.62 -3.06 -2.79
C GLN A 275 11.08 -3.22 -4.21
N PHE A 276 11.52 -4.23 -4.95
CA PHE A 276 10.95 -4.54 -6.26
C PHE A 276 10.80 -6.03 -6.51
N ILE A 277 9.92 -6.36 -7.44
CA ILE A 277 9.83 -7.68 -8.08
C ILE A 277 9.89 -7.47 -9.58
N SER A 278 10.74 -8.24 -10.27
CA SER A 278 10.74 -8.27 -11.73
C SER A 278 10.60 -9.70 -12.25
N ILE A 279 9.93 -9.83 -13.38
CA ILE A 279 9.76 -11.10 -14.11
C ILE A 279 10.20 -10.89 -15.55
N GLN A 280 11.14 -11.70 -16.01
CA GLN A 280 11.72 -11.63 -17.36
C GLN A 280 11.86 -13.04 -17.94
N SER A 281 11.98 -13.14 -19.26
CA SER A 281 12.24 -14.45 -19.90
C SER A 281 13.67 -14.94 -19.59
N THR A 282 14.64 -14.05 -19.62
CA THR A 282 16.05 -14.31 -19.29
C THR A 282 16.69 -13.09 -18.66
N PRO A 283 17.85 -13.22 -17.99
CA PRO A 283 18.55 -12.08 -17.38
C PRO A 283 19.03 -11.00 -18.38
N PHE A 284 19.10 -11.34 -19.66
CA PHE A 284 19.71 -10.49 -20.71
C PHE A 284 18.67 -9.73 -21.54
N VAL A 285 17.39 -9.88 -21.25
CA VAL A 285 16.30 -9.23 -21.98
C VAL A 285 15.93 -7.93 -21.27
N GLU A 286 15.90 -6.82 -22.00
CA GLU A 286 15.51 -5.51 -21.47
C GLU A 286 14.01 -5.38 -21.19
N LYS A 287 13.17 -6.22 -21.83
CA LYS A 287 11.73 -6.21 -21.66
C LYS A 287 11.32 -6.98 -20.41
N PHE A 288 10.46 -6.36 -19.58
CA PHE A 288 9.87 -6.99 -18.41
C PHE A 288 8.50 -7.59 -18.75
N ALA A 289 8.33 -8.89 -18.53
CA ALA A 289 7.02 -9.50 -18.50
C ALA A 289 6.21 -8.94 -17.32
N GLY A 290 6.88 -8.67 -16.19
CA GLY A 290 6.27 -8.00 -15.05
C GLY A 290 7.28 -7.20 -14.23
N PHE A 291 6.83 -6.05 -13.67
CA PHE A 291 7.61 -5.26 -12.73
C PHE A 291 6.72 -4.56 -11.70
N TRP A 292 7.03 -4.72 -10.44
CA TRP A 292 6.31 -4.09 -9.32
C TRP A 292 7.28 -3.36 -8.42
N ILE A 293 6.98 -2.09 -8.16
CA ILE A 293 7.57 -1.37 -7.04
C ILE A 293 6.75 -1.68 -5.80
N LEU A 294 7.41 -2.04 -4.72
CA LEU A 294 6.81 -2.36 -3.43
C LEU A 294 7.32 -1.38 -2.38
N LYS A 295 6.55 -1.18 -1.33
CA LYS A 295 6.97 -0.37 -0.19
C LYS A 295 6.70 -1.12 1.11
N ALA A 296 7.75 -1.56 1.78
CA ALA A 296 7.66 -2.16 3.11
C ALA A 296 7.35 -1.08 4.15
N VAL A 297 6.07 -0.80 4.37
CA VAL A 297 5.63 0.12 5.42
C VAL A 297 6.01 -0.47 6.78
N SER A 298 6.76 0.28 7.57
CA SER A 298 7.24 -0.17 8.88
C SER A 298 6.34 0.35 9.96
N TYR A 299 5.57 -0.54 10.57
CA TYR A 299 4.98 -0.25 11.88
C TYR A 299 6.02 -0.57 12.95
N THR A 300 6.78 0.42 13.37
CA THR A 300 7.51 0.33 14.63
C THR A 300 6.50 0.43 15.75
N HIS A 301 5.95 -0.70 16.18
CA HIS A 301 5.33 -0.77 17.49
C HIS A 301 6.42 -0.48 18.52
N LEU A 302 6.33 0.65 19.18
CA LEU A 302 6.89 0.80 20.50
C LEU A 302 6.09 -0.15 21.41
N THR A 303 6.47 -1.41 21.43
CA THR A 303 6.03 -2.34 22.47
C THR A 303 6.62 -1.83 23.77
N LEU A 304 5.82 -1.05 24.49
CA LEU A 304 6.14 -0.79 25.90
C LEU A 304 6.07 -2.14 26.62
N PRO A 305 7.06 -2.46 27.46
CA PRO A 305 7.02 -3.66 28.27
C PRO A 305 5.75 -3.61 29.11
N THR A 306 4.88 -4.58 28.96
CA THR A 306 3.74 -4.83 29.83
C THR A 306 4.27 -5.10 31.23
N LYS A 307 4.40 -4.06 32.07
CA LYS A 307 4.48 -4.28 33.51
C LYS A 307 3.14 -4.91 33.91
N ARG A 308 3.17 -6.21 34.18
CA ARG A 308 2.12 -6.83 34.98
C ARG A 308 2.04 -6.07 36.30
N ILE A 309 0.93 -5.39 36.53
CA ILE A 309 0.53 -4.94 37.87
C ILE A 309 -0.01 -6.20 38.53
N VAL A 310 0.71 -6.68 39.53
CA VAL A 310 0.27 -7.73 40.48
C VAL A 310 -0.69 -7.07 41.45
#